data_54389270da9f08e3cbaaf1abd3d5eb92
#
_entry.id   54389270da9f08e3cbaaf1abd3d5eb92
#
_cell.length_a   1.000
_cell.length_b   1.000
_cell.length_c   1.000
_cell.angle_alpha   90.00
_cell.angle_beta   90.00
_cell.angle_gamma   90.00
#
_symmetry.space_group_name_H-M   'P 1'
#
loop_
_entity.id
_entity.type
_entity.pdbx_description
1 polymer ?
#
loop_
_entity_poly.entity_id
_entity_poly.type
_entity_poly.pdbx_seq_one_letter_code
_entity_poly.pdbx_strand_id
1 'polypeptide(L)'
;ASDVYKRQHELMANGVEVLGIDSSEKRVREEAPYLTETIAADTTDPEALRQLGVEEVERVIVAIGSHLEDSILTASNLVELGVKDIWAKADSEAHARILSQIGTHHVIRPERDTGRRVAYLLGGRFRDFAEIATDYGVTQMAVPSSLVGRPLDLSAIWRTHRVQLVSVRRAEGEWAPLADATELTPTDFIVAAGSPKALEKFSQC
;
A
#
# COMPACT_ATOMS: atom_id res chain seq x y z
N ALA A 1 14.01 -12.81 -0.78
CA ALA A 1 12.69 -12.95 -1.42
C ALA A 1 12.02 -11.59 -1.44
N SER A 2 11.72 -11.07 -2.60
CA SER A 2 11.15 -9.72 -2.71
C SER A 2 9.70 -9.72 -2.20
N ASP A 3 9.23 -8.59 -1.65
CA ASP A 3 7.85 -8.39 -1.19
C ASP A 3 6.78 -8.59 -2.30
N VAL A 4 7.22 -8.66 -3.55
CA VAL A 4 6.38 -8.93 -4.71
C VAL A 4 5.82 -10.34 -4.67
N TYR A 5 6.62 -11.34 -4.37
CA TYR A 5 6.18 -12.74 -4.31
C TYR A 5 5.19 -13.00 -3.19
N LYS A 6 5.30 -12.30 -2.06
CA LYS A 6 4.30 -12.40 -0.98
C LYS A 6 2.92 -11.91 -1.42
N ARG A 7 2.86 -10.87 -2.28
CA ARG A 7 1.60 -10.35 -2.83
C ARG A 7 0.98 -11.31 -3.84
N GLN A 8 1.81 -11.99 -4.64
CA GLN A 8 1.33 -13.00 -5.59
C GLN A 8 0.68 -14.19 -4.86
N HIS A 9 1.28 -14.66 -3.75
CA HIS A 9 0.68 -15.71 -2.91
C HIS A 9 -0.67 -15.27 -2.33
N GLU A 10 -0.84 -14.00 -1.97
CA GLU A 10 -2.09 -13.47 -1.45
C GLU A 10 -3.18 -13.39 -2.54
N LEU A 11 -2.82 -13.04 -3.78
CA LEU A 11 -3.72 -13.09 -4.93
C LEU A 11 -4.18 -14.52 -5.22
N MET A 12 -3.28 -15.48 -5.23
CA MET A 12 -3.59 -16.91 -5.40
C MET A 12 -4.54 -17.43 -4.31
N ALA A 13 -4.33 -17.02 -3.06
CA ALA A 13 -5.21 -17.38 -1.95
C ALA A 13 -6.65 -16.84 -2.13
N ASN A 14 -6.82 -15.79 -2.92
CA ASN A 14 -8.11 -15.22 -3.31
C ASN A 14 -8.66 -15.78 -4.63
N GLY A 15 -8.07 -16.84 -5.18
CA GLY A 15 -8.55 -17.52 -6.39
C GLY A 15 -8.19 -16.81 -7.71
N VAL A 16 -7.22 -15.89 -7.69
CA VAL A 16 -6.71 -15.21 -8.89
C VAL A 16 -5.62 -16.07 -9.53
N GLU A 17 -5.75 -16.37 -10.83
CA GLU A 17 -4.68 -17.01 -11.59
C GLU A 17 -3.54 -16.03 -11.84
N VAL A 18 -2.31 -16.46 -11.60
CA VAL A 18 -1.11 -15.62 -11.73
C VAL A 18 -0.08 -16.30 -12.62
N LEU A 19 0.28 -15.63 -13.72
CA LEU A 19 1.42 -15.96 -14.55
C LEU A 19 2.64 -15.12 -14.10
N GLY A 20 3.69 -15.79 -13.65
CA GLY A 20 4.97 -15.19 -13.30
C GLY A 20 5.95 -15.24 -14.46
N ILE A 21 6.51 -14.09 -14.85
CA ILE A 21 7.52 -13.98 -15.91
C ILE A 21 8.79 -13.37 -15.31
N ASP A 22 9.91 -14.01 -15.49
CA ASP A 22 11.24 -13.51 -15.10
C ASP A 22 12.29 -13.97 -16.11
N SER A 23 13.29 -13.15 -16.41
CA SER A 23 14.40 -13.55 -17.30
C SER A 23 15.31 -14.61 -16.68
N SER A 24 15.28 -14.79 -15.37
CA SER A 24 16.08 -15.77 -14.64
C SER A 24 15.34 -17.10 -14.50
N GLU A 25 15.77 -18.13 -15.23
CA GLU A 25 15.28 -19.50 -15.06
C GLU A 25 15.36 -20.01 -13.61
N LYS A 26 16.34 -19.53 -12.84
CA LYS A 26 16.47 -19.90 -11.44
C LYS A 26 15.26 -19.39 -10.64
N ARG A 27 14.89 -18.12 -10.82
CA ARG A 27 13.72 -17.53 -10.13
C ARG A 27 12.42 -18.18 -10.58
N VAL A 28 12.28 -18.43 -11.88
CA VAL A 28 11.12 -19.14 -12.43
C VAL A 28 10.94 -20.50 -11.74
N ARG A 29 12.00 -21.28 -11.58
CA ARG A 29 11.96 -22.57 -10.87
C ARG A 29 11.64 -22.43 -9.37
N GLU A 30 12.17 -21.40 -8.72
CA GLU A 30 11.92 -21.15 -7.30
C GLU A 30 10.47 -20.76 -7.02
N GLU A 31 9.82 -20.03 -7.93
CA GLU A 31 8.46 -19.53 -7.77
C GLU A 31 7.36 -20.46 -8.35
N ALA A 32 7.74 -21.40 -9.22
CA ALA A 32 6.81 -22.33 -9.85
C ALA A 32 5.87 -23.09 -8.88
N PRO A 33 6.29 -23.47 -7.66
CA PRO A 33 5.38 -24.11 -6.70
C PRO A 33 4.29 -23.20 -6.14
N TYR A 34 4.40 -21.88 -6.32
CA TYR A 34 3.58 -20.86 -5.66
C TYR A 34 2.69 -20.07 -6.61
N LEU A 35 2.82 -20.26 -7.92
CA LEU A 35 2.06 -19.53 -8.93
C LEU A 35 1.29 -20.51 -9.82
N THR A 36 0.28 -20.00 -10.54
CA THR A 36 -0.49 -20.82 -11.47
C THR A 36 0.41 -21.30 -12.60
N GLU A 37 1.23 -20.40 -13.13
CA GLU A 37 2.19 -20.68 -14.18
C GLU A 37 3.42 -19.78 -14.03
N THR A 38 4.58 -20.26 -14.48
CA THR A 38 5.81 -19.45 -14.50
C THR A 38 6.59 -19.70 -15.80
N ILE A 39 7.09 -18.63 -16.42
CA ILE A 39 7.78 -18.69 -17.72
C ILE A 39 9.06 -17.86 -17.64
N ALA A 40 10.15 -18.44 -18.18
CA ALA A 40 11.40 -17.71 -18.38
C ALA A 40 11.33 -16.95 -19.71
N ALA A 41 11.30 -15.60 -19.65
CA ALA A 41 11.28 -14.76 -20.84
C ALA A 41 11.87 -13.38 -20.55
N ASP A 42 12.38 -12.74 -21.59
CA ASP A 42 12.81 -11.35 -21.57
C ASP A 42 11.62 -10.44 -21.89
N THR A 43 11.12 -9.73 -20.90
CA THR A 43 9.96 -8.83 -21.06
C THR A 43 10.30 -7.50 -21.75
N THR A 44 11.59 -7.22 -21.99
CA THR A 44 12.02 -6.08 -22.82
C THR A 44 11.84 -6.36 -24.31
N ASP A 45 11.65 -7.62 -24.69
CA ASP A 45 11.29 -8.02 -26.05
C ASP A 45 9.76 -8.01 -26.23
N PRO A 46 9.19 -7.11 -27.05
CA PRO A 46 7.75 -7.02 -27.27
C PRO A 46 7.18 -8.28 -27.95
N GLU A 47 7.98 -9.01 -28.73
CA GLU A 47 7.51 -10.23 -29.37
C GLU A 47 7.34 -11.36 -28.35
N ALA A 48 8.24 -11.46 -27.36
CA ALA A 48 8.08 -12.40 -26.24
C ALA A 48 6.79 -12.12 -25.46
N LEU A 49 6.46 -10.84 -25.19
CA LEU A 49 5.22 -10.48 -24.52
C LEU A 49 3.97 -10.85 -25.34
N ARG A 50 3.97 -10.64 -26.66
CA ARG A 50 2.87 -11.06 -27.55
C ARG A 50 2.67 -12.58 -27.55
N GLN A 51 3.75 -13.35 -27.64
CA GLN A 51 3.68 -14.80 -27.61
C GLN A 51 3.10 -15.34 -26.28
N LEU A 52 3.26 -14.60 -25.20
CA LEU A 52 2.70 -14.90 -23.89
C LEU A 52 1.26 -14.39 -23.72
N GLY A 53 0.70 -13.69 -24.72
CA GLY A 53 -0.69 -13.22 -24.70
C GLY A 53 -0.97 -12.16 -23.63
N VAL A 54 0.02 -11.31 -23.28
CA VAL A 54 -0.13 -10.34 -22.19
C VAL A 54 -1.22 -9.30 -22.46
N GLU A 55 -1.59 -9.06 -23.72
CA GLU A 55 -2.70 -8.19 -24.10
C GLU A 55 -4.09 -8.75 -23.72
N GLU A 56 -4.19 -10.04 -23.49
CA GLU A 56 -5.45 -10.71 -23.12
C GLU A 56 -5.66 -10.74 -21.59
N VAL A 57 -4.61 -10.45 -20.79
CA VAL A 57 -4.74 -10.46 -19.34
C VAL A 57 -5.37 -9.17 -18.82
N GLU A 58 -6.16 -9.29 -17.77
CA GLU A 58 -6.88 -8.15 -17.18
C GLU A 58 -5.93 -7.14 -16.55
N ARG A 59 -4.85 -7.60 -15.91
CA ARG A 59 -3.90 -6.77 -15.17
C ARG A 59 -2.48 -7.29 -15.27
N VAL A 60 -1.53 -6.38 -15.45
CA VAL A 60 -0.09 -6.67 -15.43
C VAL A 60 0.61 -5.86 -14.34
N ILE A 61 1.52 -6.51 -13.62
CA ILE A 61 2.34 -5.87 -12.59
C ILE A 61 3.81 -5.96 -12.98
N VAL A 62 4.42 -4.83 -13.30
CA VAL A 62 5.87 -4.69 -13.55
C VAL A 62 6.57 -4.49 -12.21
N ALA A 63 7.28 -5.53 -11.77
CA ALA A 63 7.92 -5.58 -10.45
C ALA A 63 9.45 -5.58 -10.53
N ILE A 64 10.02 -5.10 -11.62
CA ILE A 64 11.45 -5.02 -11.89
C ILE A 64 12.04 -3.86 -11.08
N GLY A 65 12.83 -4.17 -10.03
CA GLY A 65 13.35 -3.17 -9.09
C GLY A 65 14.81 -2.80 -9.29
N SER A 66 15.66 -3.71 -9.79
CA SER A 66 17.11 -3.50 -9.85
C SER A 66 17.64 -3.00 -11.20
N HIS A 67 16.82 -3.02 -12.24
CA HIS A 67 17.19 -2.65 -13.61
C HIS A 67 16.19 -1.62 -14.14
N LEU A 68 16.57 -0.36 -14.03
CA LEU A 68 15.72 0.78 -14.42
C LEU A 68 15.32 0.72 -15.90
N GLU A 69 16.27 0.38 -16.77
CA GLU A 69 16.07 0.26 -18.22
C GLU A 69 15.04 -0.82 -18.53
N ASP A 70 15.21 -2.03 -17.99
CA ASP A 70 14.31 -3.16 -18.22
C ASP A 70 12.89 -2.85 -17.74
N SER A 71 12.76 -2.17 -16.58
CA SER A 71 11.46 -1.75 -16.04
C SER A 71 10.73 -0.78 -16.97
N ILE A 72 11.45 0.19 -17.51
CA ILE A 72 10.90 1.22 -18.43
C ILE A 72 10.54 0.58 -19.77
N LEU A 73 11.42 -0.24 -20.34
CA LEU A 73 11.17 -0.92 -21.62
C LEU A 73 9.98 -1.89 -21.51
N THR A 74 9.93 -2.70 -20.47
CA THR A 74 8.79 -3.59 -20.22
C THR A 74 7.48 -2.81 -20.12
N ALA A 75 7.45 -1.74 -19.32
CA ALA A 75 6.24 -0.93 -19.16
C ALA A 75 5.83 -0.25 -20.47
N SER A 76 6.78 0.25 -21.28
CA SER A 76 6.53 0.83 -22.59
C SER A 76 5.92 -0.20 -23.54
N ASN A 77 6.49 -1.40 -23.62
CA ASN A 77 5.97 -2.48 -24.45
C ASN A 77 4.53 -2.84 -24.08
N LEU A 78 4.22 -2.93 -22.77
CA LEU A 78 2.87 -3.24 -22.29
C LEU A 78 1.86 -2.15 -22.68
N VAL A 79 2.26 -0.88 -22.62
CA VAL A 79 1.43 0.24 -23.08
C VAL A 79 1.18 0.18 -24.58
N GLU A 80 2.22 -0.09 -25.39
CA GLU A 80 2.11 -0.24 -26.84
C GLU A 80 1.24 -1.43 -27.26
N LEU A 81 1.28 -2.53 -26.48
CA LEU A 81 0.43 -3.72 -26.67
C LEU A 81 -1.03 -3.48 -26.23
N GLY A 82 -1.34 -2.34 -25.62
CA GLY A 82 -2.69 -1.97 -25.23
C GLY A 82 -3.23 -2.69 -23.99
N VAL A 83 -2.34 -3.13 -23.09
CA VAL A 83 -2.75 -3.70 -21.80
C VAL A 83 -3.55 -2.67 -20.99
N LYS A 84 -4.72 -3.07 -20.48
CA LYS A 84 -5.72 -2.15 -19.92
C LYS A 84 -5.43 -1.66 -18.50
N ASP A 85 -4.73 -2.46 -17.70
CA ASP A 85 -4.43 -2.14 -16.31
C ASP A 85 -2.98 -2.53 -15.98
N ILE A 86 -2.07 -1.55 -16.05
CA ILE A 86 -0.63 -1.72 -15.83
C ILE A 86 -0.25 -1.08 -14.52
N TRP A 87 0.26 -1.88 -13.61
CA TRP A 87 0.87 -1.45 -12.36
C TRP A 87 2.37 -1.57 -12.46
N ALA A 88 3.12 -0.56 -12.04
CA ALA A 88 4.57 -0.63 -12.03
C ALA A 88 5.16 -0.18 -10.69
N LYS A 89 6.16 -0.92 -10.23
CA LYS A 89 6.98 -0.55 -9.09
C LYS A 89 8.03 0.47 -9.53
N ALA A 90 8.17 1.56 -8.78
CA ALA A 90 9.22 2.55 -8.97
C ALA A 90 10.13 2.63 -7.74
N ASP A 91 11.46 2.63 -7.96
CA ASP A 91 12.45 2.69 -6.90
C ASP A 91 12.87 4.14 -6.56
N SER A 92 12.52 5.12 -7.40
CA SER A 92 12.82 6.53 -7.19
C SER A 92 11.70 7.43 -7.71
N GLU A 93 11.73 8.71 -7.32
CA GLU A 93 10.82 9.75 -7.84
C GLU A 93 10.99 9.95 -9.36
N ALA A 94 12.23 9.93 -9.83
CA ALA A 94 12.51 10.07 -11.26
C ALA A 94 11.97 8.88 -12.05
N HIS A 95 12.14 7.66 -11.53
CA HIS A 95 11.57 6.44 -12.12
C HIS A 95 10.05 6.50 -12.17
N ALA A 96 9.40 6.86 -11.05
CA ALA A 96 7.94 6.99 -10.98
C ALA A 96 7.41 8.00 -12.01
N ARG A 97 8.09 9.14 -12.19
CA ARG A 97 7.72 10.15 -13.18
C ARG A 97 7.82 9.60 -14.60
N ILE A 98 8.90 8.89 -14.95
CA ILE A 98 9.07 8.29 -16.27
C ILE A 98 7.97 7.27 -16.54
N LEU A 99 7.71 6.34 -15.61
CA LEU A 99 6.65 5.35 -15.76
C LEU A 99 5.28 6.00 -15.98
N SER A 100 4.97 7.07 -15.26
CA SER A 100 3.72 7.81 -15.45
C SER A 100 3.68 8.51 -16.83
N GLN A 101 4.80 9.04 -17.32
CA GLN A 101 4.87 9.73 -18.63
C GLN A 101 4.70 8.78 -19.82
N ILE A 102 5.15 7.54 -19.71
CA ILE A 102 4.97 6.54 -20.77
C ILE A 102 3.56 5.91 -20.79
N GLY A 103 2.70 6.23 -19.82
CA GLY A 103 1.32 5.78 -19.81
C GLY A 103 1.01 4.62 -18.88
N THR A 104 1.89 4.28 -17.94
CA THR A 104 1.58 3.30 -16.88
C THR A 104 0.39 3.80 -16.06
N HIS A 105 -0.62 2.94 -15.86
CA HIS A 105 -1.86 3.30 -15.19
C HIS A 105 -1.68 3.56 -13.70
N HIS A 106 -0.87 2.73 -13.02
CA HIS A 106 -0.61 2.82 -11.59
C HIS A 106 0.87 2.66 -11.29
N VAL A 107 1.46 3.65 -10.63
CA VAL A 107 2.86 3.61 -10.19
C VAL A 107 2.90 3.56 -8.66
N ILE A 108 3.52 2.51 -8.12
CA ILE A 108 3.64 2.27 -6.67
C ILE A 108 5.11 2.40 -6.22
N ARG A 109 5.31 2.88 -4.99
CA ARG A 109 6.63 3.03 -4.37
C ARG A 109 6.67 2.35 -3.00
N PRO A 110 6.67 1.02 -2.95
CA PRO A 110 6.48 0.26 -1.70
C PRO A 110 7.49 0.60 -0.61
N GLU A 111 8.76 0.82 -0.97
CA GLU A 111 9.82 1.15 -0.03
C GLU A 111 9.61 2.52 0.63
N ARG A 112 9.15 3.51 -0.13
CA ARG A 112 8.79 4.83 0.40
C ARG A 112 7.61 4.74 1.36
N ASP A 113 6.56 4.04 0.95
CA ASP A 113 5.32 3.93 1.71
C ASP A 113 5.56 3.17 3.02
N THR A 114 6.33 2.07 2.95
CA THR A 114 6.77 1.31 4.13
C THR A 114 7.69 2.16 5.02
N GLY A 115 8.67 2.87 4.44
CA GLY A 115 9.58 3.74 5.19
C GLY A 115 8.84 4.85 5.95
N ARG A 116 7.84 5.47 5.32
CA ARG A 116 7.00 6.49 5.94
C ARG A 116 6.18 5.90 7.10
N ARG A 117 5.54 4.75 6.89
CA ARG A 117 4.82 4.04 7.94
C ARG A 117 5.71 3.72 9.13
N VAL A 118 6.90 3.16 8.89
CA VAL A 118 7.88 2.85 9.94
C VAL A 118 8.32 4.10 10.69
N ALA A 119 8.56 5.23 10.00
CA ALA A 119 8.93 6.48 10.63
C ALA A 119 7.87 6.98 11.63
N TYR A 120 6.58 6.88 11.27
CA TYR A 120 5.48 7.22 12.19
C TYR A 120 5.41 6.28 13.39
N LEU A 121 5.65 4.98 13.19
CA LEU A 121 5.65 3.99 14.28
C LEU A 121 6.84 4.21 15.24
N LEU A 122 8.03 4.51 14.72
CA LEU A 122 9.22 4.79 15.53
C LEU A 122 9.08 6.06 16.38
N GLY A 123 8.22 6.99 15.99
CA GLY A 123 7.83 8.14 16.81
C GLY A 123 7.11 7.78 18.11
N GLY A 124 6.75 6.50 18.30
CA GLY A 124 6.19 5.94 19.54
C GLY A 124 4.75 6.37 19.87
N ARG A 125 4.13 7.19 19.03
CA ARG A 125 2.81 7.77 19.26
C ARG A 125 1.69 7.00 18.55
N PHE A 126 2.01 6.39 17.43
CA PHE A 126 1.12 5.57 16.63
C PHE A 126 1.46 4.09 16.79
N ARG A 127 0.46 3.25 16.88
CA ARG A 127 0.63 1.79 16.83
C ARG A 127 0.57 1.27 15.41
N ASP A 128 -0.17 1.98 14.57
CA ASP A 128 -0.24 1.73 13.12
C ASP A 128 -0.58 3.03 12.40
N PHE A 129 -0.22 3.13 11.11
CA PHE A 129 -0.51 4.28 10.26
C PHE A 129 -0.72 3.81 8.82
N ALA A 130 -1.82 4.23 8.21
CA ALA A 130 -2.10 4.04 6.80
C ALA A 130 -2.32 5.41 6.13
N GLU A 131 -1.55 5.71 5.10
CA GLU A 131 -1.78 6.87 4.24
C GLU A 131 -2.88 6.51 3.24
N ILE A 132 -3.96 7.27 3.23
CA ILE A 132 -5.09 7.09 2.32
C ILE A 132 -4.95 8.03 1.12
N ALA A 133 -4.42 9.23 1.36
CA ALA A 133 -4.06 10.21 0.35
C ALA A 133 -2.81 10.98 0.82
N THR A 134 -2.19 11.76 -0.06
CA THR A 134 -0.94 12.51 0.21
C THR A 134 -1.01 13.38 1.47
N ASP A 135 -2.20 13.88 1.79
CA ASP A 135 -2.46 14.79 2.92
C ASP A 135 -3.46 14.22 3.95
N TYR A 136 -3.82 12.94 3.83
CA TYR A 136 -4.80 12.30 4.69
C TYR A 136 -4.42 10.86 5.05
N GLY A 137 -4.47 10.54 6.34
CA GLY A 137 -4.14 9.21 6.86
C GLY A 137 -5.07 8.76 7.97
N VAL A 138 -4.97 7.48 8.29
CA VAL A 138 -5.67 6.83 9.39
C VAL A 138 -4.63 6.19 10.30
N THR A 139 -4.80 6.36 11.61
CA THR A 139 -3.86 5.81 12.59
C THR A 139 -4.57 5.16 13.76
N GLN A 140 -3.94 4.14 14.33
CA GLN A 140 -4.25 3.63 15.65
C GLN A 140 -3.33 4.26 16.68
N MET A 141 -3.90 4.86 17.72
CA MET A 141 -3.14 5.48 18.81
C MET A 141 -3.75 5.21 20.18
N ALA A 142 -2.96 5.40 21.24
CA ALA A 142 -3.50 5.49 22.59
C ALA A 142 -4.40 6.72 22.72
N VAL A 143 -5.32 6.68 23.66
CA VAL A 143 -6.20 7.82 23.94
C VAL A 143 -5.38 9.02 24.45
N PRO A 144 -5.46 10.19 23.79
CA PRO A 144 -4.86 11.42 24.31
C PRO A 144 -5.36 11.74 25.72
N SER A 145 -4.47 12.23 26.59
CA SER A 145 -4.77 12.47 28.00
C SER A 145 -5.92 13.44 28.22
N SER A 146 -6.09 14.40 27.32
CA SER A 146 -7.17 15.38 27.33
C SER A 146 -8.58 14.81 27.14
N LEU A 147 -8.68 13.58 26.58
CA LEU A 147 -9.96 12.91 26.32
C LEU A 147 -10.32 11.85 27.37
N VAL A 148 -9.40 11.51 28.26
CA VAL A 148 -9.63 10.46 29.26
C VAL A 148 -10.66 10.91 30.30
N GLY A 149 -11.66 10.04 30.57
CA GLY A 149 -12.67 10.26 31.60
C GLY A 149 -13.62 11.44 31.32
N ARG A 150 -13.75 11.84 30.05
CA ARG A 150 -14.68 12.91 29.65
C ARG A 150 -15.59 12.42 28.53
N PRO A 151 -16.86 12.84 28.52
CA PRO A 151 -17.74 12.60 27.39
C PRO A 151 -17.18 13.22 26.12
N LEU A 152 -17.12 12.47 25.04
CA LEU A 152 -16.64 12.98 23.75
C LEU A 152 -17.65 13.95 23.14
N ASP A 153 -17.13 15.03 22.54
CA ASP A 153 -17.79 15.86 21.53
C ASP A 153 -16.99 15.73 20.22
N LEU A 154 -17.44 14.83 19.37
CA LEU A 154 -16.77 14.52 18.08
C LEU A 154 -16.73 15.76 17.17
N SER A 155 -17.77 16.58 17.21
CA SER A 155 -17.85 17.83 16.46
C SER A 155 -16.83 18.88 16.95
N ALA A 156 -16.64 19.00 18.26
CA ALA A 156 -15.63 19.90 18.84
C ALA A 156 -14.21 19.43 18.51
N ILE A 157 -13.96 18.12 18.59
CA ILE A 157 -12.67 17.53 18.23
C ILE A 157 -12.33 17.84 16.75
N TRP A 158 -13.28 17.63 15.84
CA TRP A 158 -13.09 17.99 14.44
C TRP A 158 -12.82 19.49 14.23
N ARG A 159 -13.60 20.35 14.85
CA ARG A 159 -13.42 21.82 14.73
C ARG A 159 -12.05 22.27 15.22
N THR A 160 -11.60 21.71 16.35
CA THR A 160 -10.37 22.15 17.04
C THR A 160 -9.11 21.53 16.47
N HIS A 161 -9.15 20.22 16.20
CA HIS A 161 -7.96 19.45 15.85
C HIS A 161 -7.91 19.00 14.39
N ARG A 162 -9.01 19.10 13.63
CA ARG A 162 -9.15 18.56 12.29
C ARG A 162 -8.86 17.05 12.23
N VAL A 163 -9.24 16.35 13.28
CA VAL A 163 -9.11 14.91 13.44
C VAL A 163 -10.50 14.32 13.64
N GLN A 164 -10.80 13.28 12.89
CA GLN A 164 -12.03 12.49 13.02
C GLN A 164 -11.73 11.23 13.82
N LEU A 165 -12.44 10.99 14.90
CA LEU A 165 -12.41 9.74 15.63
C LEU A 165 -13.38 8.76 14.97
N VAL A 166 -12.88 7.54 14.68
CA VAL A 166 -13.63 6.54 13.91
C VAL A 166 -14.15 5.43 14.82
N SER A 167 -13.27 4.83 15.61
CA SER A 167 -13.60 3.69 16.44
C SER A 167 -12.72 3.62 17.68
N VAL A 168 -13.19 2.87 18.68
CA VAL A 168 -12.47 2.56 19.91
C VAL A 168 -12.35 1.05 20.07
N ARG A 169 -11.22 0.60 20.60
CA ARG A 169 -11.04 -0.74 21.13
C ARG A 169 -10.74 -0.67 22.63
N ARG A 170 -11.58 -1.28 23.45
CA ARG A 170 -11.33 -1.45 24.87
C ARG A 170 -10.12 -2.40 25.07
N ALA A 171 -9.48 -2.36 26.24
CA ALA A 171 -8.23 -3.08 26.51
C ALA A 171 -8.25 -4.56 26.10
N GLU A 172 -9.38 -5.26 26.25
CA GLU A 172 -9.56 -6.68 25.91
C GLU A 172 -10.79 -6.92 25.00
N GLY A 173 -11.27 -5.88 24.31
CA GLY A 173 -12.52 -5.93 23.56
C GLY A 173 -12.34 -5.85 22.05
N GLU A 174 -13.46 -5.98 21.36
CA GLU A 174 -13.59 -5.74 19.93
C GLU A 174 -13.59 -4.25 19.60
N TRP A 175 -13.41 -3.93 18.33
CA TRP A 175 -13.57 -2.58 17.82
C TRP A 175 -15.05 -2.18 17.79
N ALA A 176 -15.36 -1.01 18.32
CA ALA A 176 -16.69 -0.41 18.30
C ALA A 176 -16.65 1.00 17.72
N PRO A 177 -17.71 1.46 17.03
CA PRO A 177 -17.79 2.83 16.56
C PRO A 177 -17.80 3.80 17.74
N LEU A 178 -17.20 4.99 17.56
CA LEU A 178 -17.29 6.08 18.52
C LEU A 178 -18.55 6.92 18.29
N ALA A 179 -19.18 7.31 19.37
CA ALA A 179 -20.32 8.22 19.39
C ALA A 179 -20.07 9.37 20.35
N ASP A 180 -20.85 10.44 20.23
CA ASP A 180 -20.86 11.53 21.23
C ASP A 180 -21.22 10.97 22.61
N ALA A 181 -20.70 11.62 23.64
CA ALA A 181 -20.81 11.22 25.04
C ALA A 181 -20.13 9.88 25.42
N THR A 182 -19.39 9.22 24.49
CA THR A 182 -18.55 8.08 24.86
C THR A 182 -17.44 8.54 25.80
N GLU A 183 -17.25 7.84 26.91
CA GLU A 183 -16.11 8.05 27.82
C GLU A 183 -14.99 7.06 27.49
N LEU A 184 -13.76 7.59 27.36
CA LEU A 184 -12.57 6.82 27.06
C LEU A 184 -11.70 6.63 28.31
N THR A 185 -11.01 5.50 28.39
CA THR A 185 -10.07 5.16 29.46
C THR A 185 -8.62 5.21 28.95
N PRO A 186 -7.62 5.31 29.87
CA PRO A 186 -6.21 5.32 29.47
C PRO A 186 -5.73 4.04 28.77
N THR A 187 -6.45 2.94 28.95
CA THR A 187 -6.10 1.65 28.36
C THR A 187 -6.76 1.37 27.02
N ASP A 188 -7.64 2.26 26.59
CA ASP A 188 -8.32 2.16 25.31
C ASP A 188 -7.39 2.58 24.15
N PHE A 189 -7.69 2.07 22.96
CA PHE A 189 -7.07 2.48 21.71
C PHE A 189 -8.14 3.05 20.79
N ILE A 190 -7.78 4.12 20.09
CA ILE A 190 -8.67 4.76 19.13
C ILE A 190 -8.10 4.68 17.72
N VAL A 191 -8.98 4.60 16.74
CA VAL A 191 -8.68 4.88 15.34
C VAL A 191 -9.09 6.31 15.04
N ALA A 192 -8.15 7.09 14.53
CA ALA A 192 -8.33 8.48 14.19
C ALA A 192 -7.89 8.75 12.74
N ALA A 193 -8.59 9.66 12.07
CA ALA A 193 -8.32 10.03 10.68
C ALA A 193 -8.13 11.54 10.55
N GLY A 194 -7.19 11.94 9.68
CA GLY A 194 -6.87 13.36 9.46
C GLY A 194 -5.54 13.54 8.74
N SER A 195 -5.09 14.79 8.58
CA SER A 195 -3.75 15.00 8.05
C SER A 195 -2.68 14.47 9.02
N PRO A 196 -1.54 13.94 8.53
CA PRO A 196 -0.49 13.42 9.38
C PRO A 196 -0.06 14.39 10.48
N LYS A 197 0.05 15.68 10.13
CA LYS A 197 0.42 16.77 11.05
C LYS A 197 -0.63 17.01 12.14
N ALA A 198 -1.91 16.91 11.78
CA ALA A 198 -3.02 17.02 12.73
C ALA A 198 -3.04 15.83 13.69
N LEU A 199 -2.84 14.62 13.19
CA LEU A 199 -2.78 13.39 13.99
C LEU A 199 -1.61 13.40 14.97
N GLU A 200 -0.41 13.84 14.54
CA GLU A 200 0.74 14.00 15.45
C GLU A 200 0.47 14.98 16.56
N LYS A 201 -0.07 16.17 16.24
CA LYS A 201 -0.41 17.18 17.24
C LYS A 201 -1.49 16.67 18.20
N PHE A 202 -2.50 15.99 17.68
CA PHE A 202 -3.59 15.45 18.48
C PHE A 202 -3.13 14.36 19.46
N SER A 203 -2.17 13.51 19.04
CA SER A 203 -1.62 12.47 19.92
C SER A 203 -0.86 13.00 21.15
N GLN A 204 -0.56 14.29 21.19
CA GLN A 204 0.17 14.97 22.28
C GLN A 204 -0.75 15.74 23.24
N CYS A 205 -2.05 15.78 22.98
CA CYS A 205 -3.00 16.55 23.79
C CYS A 205 -3.33 15.92 25.16
#